data_b4b98ef8dafbc6e7907bb19ab5ca86fc
#
_entry.id   b4b98ef8dafbc6e7907bb19ab5ca86fc
#
_cell.length_a   1.000
_cell.length_b   1.000
_cell.length_c   1.000
_cell.angle_alpha   90.00
_cell.angle_beta   90.00
_cell.angle_gamma   90.00
#
_symmetry.space_group_name_H-M   'P 1'
#
loop_
_entity.id
_entity.type
_entity.pdbx_description
1 polymer ?
#
loop_
_entity_poly.entity_id
_entity_poly.type
_entity_poly.pdbx_seq_one_letter_code
_entity_poly.pdbx_strand_id
1 'polypeptide(L)'
;MFKEAFQFLWYDKAKLFGILFGMVLSVFLVGQQVMICLALLGSTVSLATFNQQYIWVVSDKSKQVIDLPLIDMRVGRSLMSINGVKAAHPLIFGGGNVKLPNGSKVAISMIGTQAPTFAGGPWRLQEGNAMDVLQDGGVILDSKNVEIGKDLRVGDKLEYNGNRVQVVGLTAKTEGLGVSYGFTTTERARKLCNVSPNQASAFLIEWESGFTPAQVVANINQAIPGVKAWEGAAYREASLRYFAGNSGIVASFGLLVVFAIITGFAIVGLTMYSAVNDRIRDYGTLKAIGGTNGTIRKLILSQALLYSVVGFLLAYGLLILFVKATAGGLDLQLTNTLSFSLIGITIFIAVMASLFAMRKITKLEPAAVFRT
;
A
#
# COMPACT_ATOMS: atom_id res chain seq x y z
N MET A 1 -25.89 -1.94 33.56
CA MET A 1 -26.02 -2.05 32.09
C MET A 1 -24.84 -2.78 31.44
N PHE A 2 -23.56 -2.35 31.60
CA PHE A 2 -22.42 -3.10 31.04
C PHE A 2 -22.23 -4.48 31.67
N LYS A 3 -22.40 -4.62 33.00
CA LYS A 3 -22.28 -5.91 33.68
C LYS A 3 -23.38 -6.89 33.26
N GLU A 4 -24.58 -6.43 33.09
CA GLU A 4 -25.71 -7.20 32.57
C GLU A 4 -25.51 -7.57 31.10
N ALA A 5 -25.04 -6.64 30.25
CA ALA A 5 -24.66 -6.92 28.86
C ALA A 5 -23.60 -8.02 28.78
N PHE A 6 -22.61 -8.02 29.69
CA PHE A 6 -21.55 -9.04 29.74
C PHE A 6 -22.07 -10.41 30.19
N GLN A 7 -22.97 -10.48 31.16
CA GLN A 7 -23.61 -11.72 31.59
C GLN A 7 -24.51 -12.31 30.47
N PHE A 8 -25.21 -11.45 29.74
CA PHE A 8 -26.01 -11.86 28.59
C PHE A 8 -25.17 -12.46 27.46
N LEU A 9 -23.91 -12.01 27.28
CA LEU A 9 -22.96 -12.49 26.29
C LEU A 9 -22.55 -13.95 26.52
N TRP A 10 -22.37 -14.33 27.79
CA TRP A 10 -21.80 -15.65 28.13
C TRP A 10 -22.83 -16.79 28.09
N TYR A 11 -24.13 -16.47 28.04
CA TYR A 11 -25.21 -17.46 28.09
C TYR A 11 -25.40 -18.21 26.77
N ASP A 12 -25.18 -17.58 25.60
CA ASP A 12 -25.32 -18.21 24.26
C ASP A 12 -23.99 -18.16 23.50
N LYS A 13 -23.14 -19.12 23.79
CA LYS A 13 -21.77 -19.21 23.23
C LYS A 13 -21.78 -19.34 21.71
N ALA A 14 -22.77 -20.01 21.10
CA ALA A 14 -22.83 -20.21 19.64
C ALA A 14 -23.07 -18.88 18.91
N LYS A 15 -23.98 -18.04 19.43
CA LYS A 15 -24.27 -16.72 18.85
C LYS A 15 -23.16 -15.72 19.12
N LEU A 16 -22.56 -15.77 20.33
CA LEU A 16 -21.38 -15.00 20.63
C LEU A 16 -20.27 -15.28 19.60
N PHE A 17 -19.98 -16.58 19.37
CA PHE A 17 -18.98 -16.98 18.40
C PHE A 17 -19.33 -16.51 16.97
N GLY A 18 -20.59 -16.67 16.54
CA GLY A 18 -21.06 -16.23 15.20
C GLY A 18 -20.90 -14.73 15.00
N ILE A 19 -21.27 -13.90 15.99
CA ILE A 19 -21.11 -12.44 15.92
C ILE A 19 -19.63 -12.05 15.89
N LEU A 20 -18.82 -12.62 16.77
CA LEU A 20 -17.38 -12.35 16.82
C LEU A 20 -16.70 -12.82 15.53
N PHE A 21 -17.01 -14.01 15.03
CA PHE A 21 -16.48 -14.52 13.78
C PHE A 21 -16.80 -13.60 12.59
N GLY A 22 -18.05 -13.19 12.44
CA GLY A 22 -18.47 -12.26 11.38
C GLY A 22 -17.76 -10.90 11.48
N MET A 23 -17.61 -10.38 12.72
CA MET A 23 -16.91 -9.12 12.96
C MET A 23 -15.41 -9.24 12.64
N VAL A 24 -14.76 -10.29 13.16
CA VAL A 24 -13.32 -10.54 12.93
C VAL A 24 -13.04 -10.74 11.46
N LEU A 25 -13.82 -11.58 10.78
CA LEU A 25 -13.68 -11.86 9.36
C LEU A 25 -13.80 -10.58 8.52
N SER A 26 -14.84 -9.78 8.76
CA SER A 26 -15.07 -8.55 8.00
C SER A 26 -13.95 -7.53 8.21
N VAL A 27 -13.58 -7.25 9.47
CA VAL A 27 -12.56 -6.24 9.80
C VAL A 27 -11.19 -6.69 9.30
N PHE A 28 -10.86 -7.99 9.42
CA PHE A 28 -9.63 -8.55 8.88
C PHE A 28 -9.57 -8.42 7.36
N LEU A 29 -10.64 -8.80 6.63
CA LEU A 29 -10.68 -8.69 5.18
C LEU A 29 -10.56 -7.23 4.71
N VAL A 30 -11.28 -6.30 5.35
CA VAL A 30 -11.15 -4.87 5.03
C VAL A 30 -9.72 -4.40 5.26
N GLY A 31 -9.13 -4.69 6.42
CA GLY A 31 -7.76 -4.28 6.75
C GLY A 31 -6.73 -4.86 5.79
N GLN A 32 -6.82 -6.15 5.49
CA GLN A 32 -5.95 -6.83 4.53
C GLN A 32 -6.04 -6.20 3.13
N GLN A 33 -7.26 -6.02 2.60
CA GLN A 33 -7.46 -5.47 1.26
C GLN A 33 -6.91 -4.05 1.14
N VAL A 34 -7.16 -3.20 2.14
CA VAL A 34 -6.65 -1.82 2.15
C VAL A 34 -5.13 -1.81 2.26
N MET A 35 -4.52 -2.64 3.14
CA MET A 35 -3.06 -2.71 3.24
C MET A 35 -2.40 -3.15 1.94
N ILE A 36 -2.92 -4.20 1.28
CA ILE A 36 -2.39 -4.68 0.00
C ILE A 36 -2.53 -3.59 -1.06
N CYS A 37 -3.69 -2.94 -1.16
CA CYS A 37 -3.92 -1.84 -2.09
C CYS A 37 -2.92 -0.70 -1.88
N LEU A 38 -2.71 -0.25 -0.63
CA LEU A 38 -1.76 0.81 -0.30
C LEU A 38 -0.31 0.40 -0.59
N ALA A 39 0.07 -0.84 -0.31
CA ALA A 39 1.40 -1.36 -0.62
C ALA A 39 1.65 -1.40 -2.13
N LEU A 40 0.69 -1.90 -2.92
CA LEU A 40 0.77 -1.89 -4.38
C LEU A 40 0.88 -0.47 -4.94
N LEU A 41 0.05 0.45 -4.46
CA LEU A 41 0.12 1.85 -4.86
C LEU A 41 1.46 2.47 -4.47
N GLY A 42 1.95 2.20 -3.26
CA GLY A 42 3.26 2.68 -2.78
C GLY A 42 4.42 2.16 -3.63
N SER A 43 4.37 0.90 -4.04
CA SER A 43 5.41 0.30 -4.88
C SER A 43 5.51 0.93 -6.27
N THR A 44 4.38 1.40 -6.85
CA THR A 44 4.41 2.07 -8.17
C THR A 44 5.16 3.39 -8.16
N VAL A 45 5.25 4.05 -7.02
CA VAL A 45 5.91 5.36 -6.87
C VAL A 45 7.18 5.31 -6.01
N SER A 46 7.69 4.11 -5.70
CA SER A 46 8.85 3.94 -4.82
C SER A 46 10.08 4.66 -5.35
N LEU A 47 10.37 4.61 -6.65
CA LEU A 47 11.47 5.34 -7.28
C LEU A 47 11.36 6.86 -7.04
N ALA A 48 10.19 7.46 -7.18
CA ALA A 48 9.98 8.88 -6.86
C ALA A 48 10.01 9.13 -5.35
N THR A 49 9.49 8.21 -4.53
CA THR A 49 9.43 8.35 -3.07
C THR A 49 10.82 8.46 -2.45
N PHE A 50 11.77 7.65 -2.91
CA PHE A 50 13.15 7.69 -2.40
C PHE A 50 14.03 8.78 -3.03
N ASN A 51 13.48 9.52 -4.01
CA ASN A 51 14.18 10.59 -4.72
C ASN A 51 13.38 11.91 -4.72
N GLN A 52 12.60 12.15 -3.67
CA GLN A 52 11.80 13.38 -3.51
C GLN A 52 12.66 14.64 -3.31
N GLN A 53 13.90 14.47 -2.86
CA GLN A 53 14.87 15.55 -2.66
C GLN A 53 15.39 16.16 -3.96
N TYR A 54 15.05 15.60 -5.12
CA TYR A 54 15.43 16.14 -6.43
C TYR A 54 14.22 16.73 -7.14
N ILE A 55 14.46 17.70 -8.04
CA ILE A 55 13.51 18.07 -9.07
C ILE A 55 13.63 17.04 -10.19
N TRP A 56 12.51 16.49 -10.61
CA TRP A 56 12.41 15.52 -11.70
C TRP A 56 12.15 16.22 -13.03
N VAL A 57 13.00 16.00 -14.01
CA VAL A 57 12.78 16.42 -15.39
C VAL A 57 12.57 15.19 -16.24
N VAL A 58 11.37 15.05 -16.76
CA VAL A 58 10.89 13.91 -17.54
C VAL A 58 10.33 14.38 -18.89
N SER A 59 10.08 13.47 -19.82
CA SER A 59 9.33 13.80 -21.03
C SER A 59 7.96 14.41 -20.67
N ASP A 60 7.48 15.38 -21.43
CA ASP A 60 6.12 15.94 -21.31
C ASP A 60 5.02 14.88 -21.51
N LYS A 61 5.36 13.76 -22.17
CA LYS A 61 4.49 12.59 -22.36
C LYS A 61 4.44 11.66 -21.14
N SER A 62 5.40 11.77 -20.21
CA SER A 62 5.42 10.95 -18.99
C SER A 62 4.29 11.32 -18.07
N LYS A 63 3.50 10.33 -17.67
CA LYS A 63 2.37 10.50 -16.75
C LYS A 63 2.64 9.87 -15.38
N GLN A 64 3.62 8.98 -15.30
CA GLN A 64 3.94 8.22 -14.10
C GLN A 64 5.42 7.79 -14.07
N VAL A 65 5.94 7.58 -12.87
CA VAL A 65 7.37 7.28 -12.66
C VAL A 65 7.82 5.91 -13.17
N ILE A 66 6.90 4.98 -13.37
CA ILE A 66 7.20 3.65 -13.95
C ILE A 66 7.12 3.60 -15.48
N ASP A 67 6.73 4.71 -16.11
CA ASP A 67 6.66 4.87 -17.56
C ASP A 67 7.36 6.18 -17.94
N LEU A 68 8.64 6.08 -18.20
CA LEU A 68 9.55 7.20 -18.50
C LEU A 68 9.97 7.15 -19.96
N PRO A 69 9.22 7.78 -20.90
CA PRO A 69 9.65 7.92 -22.26
C PRO A 69 11.03 8.60 -22.35
N LEU A 70 11.88 8.06 -23.22
CA LEU A 70 13.26 8.54 -23.34
C LEU A 70 13.33 9.98 -23.86
N ILE A 71 14.24 10.76 -23.31
CA ILE A 71 14.56 12.14 -23.65
C ILE A 71 16.01 12.26 -24.12
N ASP A 72 16.31 13.25 -24.94
CA ASP A 72 17.66 13.46 -25.48
C ASP A 72 18.63 13.91 -24.37
N MET A 73 19.84 13.34 -24.36
CA MET A 73 20.92 13.73 -23.43
C MET A 73 21.33 15.19 -23.54
N ARG A 74 21.08 15.86 -24.69
CA ARG A 74 21.34 17.29 -24.87
C ARG A 74 20.52 18.14 -23.92
N VAL A 75 19.33 17.68 -23.52
CA VAL A 75 18.52 18.34 -22.49
C VAL A 75 19.31 18.54 -21.20
N GLY A 76 20.12 17.56 -20.79
CA GLY A 76 20.97 17.69 -19.61
C GLY A 76 21.93 18.88 -19.65
N ARG A 77 22.50 19.17 -20.83
CA ARG A 77 23.35 20.36 -21.03
C ARG A 77 22.53 21.65 -20.99
N SER A 78 21.36 21.65 -21.60
CA SER A 78 20.47 22.81 -21.56
C SER A 78 19.98 23.09 -20.13
N LEU A 79 19.72 22.05 -19.33
CA LEU A 79 19.35 22.18 -17.92
C LEU A 79 20.44 22.90 -17.10
N MET A 80 21.72 22.60 -17.36
CA MET A 80 22.84 23.26 -16.67
C MET A 80 23.00 24.75 -16.98
N SER A 81 22.33 25.26 -18.02
CA SER A 81 22.32 26.69 -18.34
C SER A 81 21.14 27.45 -17.71
N ILE A 82 20.25 26.77 -17.00
CA ILE A 82 19.07 27.38 -16.37
C ILE A 82 19.44 27.94 -15.00
N ASN A 83 19.02 29.16 -14.72
CA ASN A 83 19.24 29.82 -13.45
C ASN A 83 18.64 29.00 -12.29
N GLY A 84 19.46 28.74 -11.28
CA GLY A 84 19.10 27.98 -10.09
C GLY A 84 19.34 26.47 -10.20
N VAL A 85 19.78 25.97 -11.35
CA VAL A 85 20.21 24.55 -11.50
C VAL A 85 21.67 24.42 -11.10
N LYS A 86 21.95 23.64 -10.07
CA LYS A 86 23.29 23.33 -9.58
C LYS A 86 23.92 22.13 -10.31
N ALA A 87 23.14 21.06 -10.48
CA ALA A 87 23.56 19.84 -11.15
C ALA A 87 22.38 19.10 -11.79
N ALA A 88 22.63 18.41 -12.91
CA ALA A 88 21.65 17.59 -13.61
C ALA A 88 22.19 16.16 -13.75
N HIS A 89 21.58 15.21 -13.03
CA HIS A 89 22.00 13.82 -13.00
C HIS A 89 21.13 12.98 -13.92
N PRO A 90 21.68 12.36 -14.98
CA PRO A 90 20.91 11.49 -15.87
C PRO A 90 20.54 10.21 -15.14
N LEU A 91 19.28 9.81 -15.27
CA LEU A 91 18.72 8.56 -14.80
C LEU A 91 18.36 7.69 -15.98
N ILE A 92 18.81 6.45 -15.99
CA ILE A 92 18.37 5.42 -16.92
C ILE A 92 17.43 4.50 -16.16
N PHE A 93 16.24 4.26 -16.71
CA PHE A 93 15.27 3.33 -16.19
C PHE A 93 14.81 2.41 -17.31
N GLY A 94 14.94 1.10 -17.13
CA GLY A 94 14.54 0.14 -18.15
C GLY A 94 14.30 -1.25 -17.58
N GLY A 95 13.38 -1.98 -18.16
CA GLY A 95 13.02 -3.34 -17.77
C GLY A 95 13.90 -4.39 -18.47
N GLY A 96 14.07 -5.52 -17.82
CA GLY A 96 14.72 -6.71 -18.37
C GLY A 96 14.49 -7.92 -17.51
N ASN A 97 15.14 -9.04 -17.88
CA ASN A 97 15.00 -10.29 -17.16
C ASN A 97 16.36 -10.81 -16.71
N VAL A 98 16.44 -11.20 -15.46
CA VAL A 98 17.52 -12.01 -14.91
C VAL A 98 17.20 -13.47 -15.14
N LYS A 99 18.15 -14.21 -15.73
CA LYS A 99 18.08 -15.65 -15.87
C LYS A 99 18.72 -16.30 -14.66
N LEU A 100 17.95 -17.12 -13.96
CA LEU A 100 18.40 -17.85 -12.79
C LEU A 100 19.08 -19.18 -13.18
N PRO A 101 19.89 -19.79 -12.29
CA PRO A 101 20.57 -21.06 -12.56
C PRO A 101 19.60 -22.21 -12.90
N ASN A 102 18.36 -22.18 -12.40
CA ASN A 102 17.31 -23.15 -12.72
C ASN A 102 16.63 -22.92 -14.09
N GLY A 103 17.08 -21.91 -14.85
CA GLY A 103 16.53 -21.54 -16.16
C GLY A 103 15.31 -20.63 -16.12
N SER A 104 14.72 -20.35 -14.96
CA SER A 104 13.61 -19.38 -14.83
C SER A 104 14.10 -17.96 -15.07
N LYS A 105 13.17 -17.09 -15.51
CA LYS A 105 13.44 -15.68 -15.76
C LYS A 105 12.64 -14.84 -14.78
N VAL A 106 13.30 -13.86 -14.19
CA VAL A 106 12.70 -12.91 -13.25
C VAL A 106 12.82 -11.51 -13.80
N ALA A 107 11.70 -10.80 -13.84
CA ALA A 107 11.66 -9.42 -14.30
C ALA A 107 12.30 -8.48 -13.27
N ILE A 108 13.28 -7.67 -13.73
CA ILE A 108 13.93 -6.64 -12.92
C ILE A 108 13.97 -5.35 -13.71
N SER A 109 13.56 -4.26 -13.10
CA SER A 109 13.77 -2.92 -13.64
C SER A 109 15.12 -2.38 -13.18
N MET A 110 16.01 -2.16 -14.12
CA MET A 110 17.36 -1.63 -13.85
C MET A 110 17.35 -0.11 -13.80
N ILE A 111 17.94 0.43 -12.76
CA ILE A 111 18.14 1.86 -12.53
C ILE A 111 19.63 2.15 -12.70
N GLY A 112 19.96 2.96 -13.70
CA GLY A 112 21.31 3.43 -13.96
C GLY A 112 21.53 4.83 -13.40
N THR A 113 22.52 4.99 -12.54
CA THR A 113 22.87 6.25 -11.89
C THR A 113 24.35 6.57 -12.06
N GLN A 114 24.73 7.82 -11.85
CA GLN A 114 26.08 8.31 -12.09
C GLN A 114 26.83 8.56 -10.78
N ALA A 115 28.05 8.02 -10.69
CA ALA A 115 28.96 8.35 -9.60
C ALA A 115 29.40 9.84 -9.66
N PRO A 116 29.77 10.45 -8.54
CA PRO A 116 29.80 9.91 -7.19
C PRO A 116 28.46 10.03 -6.44
N THR A 117 27.51 10.80 -6.95
CA THR A 117 26.27 11.15 -6.25
C THR A 117 25.28 10.01 -6.20
N PHE A 118 25.28 9.12 -7.20
CA PHE A 118 24.26 8.07 -7.37
C PHE A 118 22.83 8.58 -7.19
N ALA A 119 22.55 9.78 -7.71
CA ALA A 119 21.20 10.33 -7.72
C ALA A 119 20.25 9.36 -8.42
N GLY A 120 19.21 8.91 -7.72
CA GLY A 120 18.32 7.87 -8.19
C GLY A 120 18.46 6.50 -7.53
N GLY A 121 19.42 6.30 -6.62
CA GLY A 121 19.62 5.07 -5.86
C GLY A 121 21.05 4.59 -5.86
N PRO A 122 21.39 3.50 -5.10
CA PRO A 122 20.49 2.58 -4.42
C PRO A 122 19.99 3.11 -3.08
N TRP A 123 18.78 2.75 -2.72
CA TRP A 123 18.24 2.98 -1.38
C TRP A 123 18.05 1.67 -0.61
N ARG A 124 17.92 1.73 0.73
CA ARG A 124 17.76 0.55 1.61
C ARG A 124 18.86 -0.52 1.41
N LEU A 125 20.11 -0.09 1.20
CA LEU A 125 21.25 -0.98 1.05
C LEU A 125 21.49 -1.74 2.37
N GLN A 126 21.61 -3.06 2.29
CA GLN A 126 21.87 -3.96 3.42
C GLN A 126 23.30 -4.49 3.42
N GLU A 127 23.84 -4.77 2.24
CA GLU A 127 25.16 -5.34 2.07
C GLU A 127 25.85 -4.69 0.87
N GLY A 128 27.17 -4.43 0.97
CA GLY A 128 27.95 -3.73 -0.04
C GLY A 128 27.85 -2.21 0.06
N ASN A 129 28.42 -1.51 -0.92
CA ASN A 129 28.42 -0.06 -1.03
C ASN A 129 27.91 0.38 -2.40
N ALA A 130 27.31 1.58 -2.51
CA ALA A 130 26.85 2.10 -3.80
C ALA A 130 28.00 2.23 -4.81
N MET A 131 29.23 2.52 -4.35
CA MET A 131 30.45 2.59 -5.18
C MET A 131 30.85 1.24 -5.78
N ASP A 132 30.43 0.12 -5.20
CA ASP A 132 30.81 -1.20 -5.68
C ASP A 132 30.20 -1.50 -7.08
N VAL A 133 29.16 -0.77 -7.50
CA VAL A 133 28.65 -0.85 -8.88
C VAL A 133 29.67 -0.43 -9.93
N LEU A 134 30.75 0.26 -9.55
CA LEU A 134 31.83 0.61 -10.48
C LEU A 134 32.70 -0.60 -10.86
N GLN A 135 32.68 -1.67 -10.07
CA GLN A 135 33.36 -2.93 -10.42
C GLN A 135 32.80 -3.49 -11.74
N ASP A 136 33.60 -4.28 -12.44
CA ASP A 136 33.16 -4.85 -13.71
C ASP A 136 31.95 -5.76 -13.54
N GLY A 137 30.92 -5.53 -14.37
CA GLY A 137 29.66 -6.25 -14.27
C GLY A 137 28.80 -5.91 -13.03
N GLY A 138 29.23 -4.99 -12.14
CA GLY A 138 28.59 -4.75 -10.84
C GLY A 138 27.14 -4.29 -10.91
N VAL A 139 26.27 -5.01 -10.21
CA VAL A 139 24.86 -4.65 -10.00
C VAL A 139 24.47 -4.85 -8.53
N ILE A 140 23.62 -4.00 -8.02
CA ILE A 140 23.00 -4.15 -6.69
C ILE A 140 21.56 -4.59 -6.91
N LEU A 141 21.14 -5.67 -6.25
CA LEU A 141 19.81 -6.27 -6.41
C LEU A 141 19.10 -6.38 -5.07
N ASP A 142 17.79 -6.59 -5.11
CA ASP A 142 17.02 -6.84 -3.87
C ASP A 142 17.21 -8.29 -3.39
N SER A 143 17.63 -8.42 -2.12
CA SER A 143 17.90 -9.72 -1.47
C SER A 143 16.63 -10.51 -1.17
N LYS A 144 15.49 -9.84 -1.07
CA LYS A 144 14.20 -10.43 -0.66
C LYS A 144 13.25 -10.68 -1.81
N ASN A 145 13.70 -10.50 -3.05
CA ASN A 145 12.89 -10.91 -4.18
C ASN A 145 12.66 -12.42 -4.14
N VAL A 146 11.44 -12.79 -3.76
CA VAL A 146 10.99 -14.20 -3.64
C VAL A 146 11.19 -14.97 -4.95
N GLU A 147 11.16 -14.28 -6.09
CA GLU A 147 11.31 -14.89 -7.41
C GLU A 147 12.78 -15.15 -7.77
N ILE A 148 13.73 -14.34 -7.27
CA ILE A 148 15.17 -14.56 -7.50
C ILE A 148 15.71 -15.70 -6.62
N GLY A 149 15.01 -16.05 -5.55
CA GLY A 149 15.40 -17.07 -4.60
C GLY A 149 16.04 -16.49 -3.34
N LYS A 150 15.82 -17.17 -2.21
CA LYS A 150 16.25 -16.74 -0.87
C LYS A 150 17.78 -16.69 -0.66
N ASP A 151 18.58 -17.06 -1.66
CA ASP A 151 20.01 -17.32 -1.52
C ASP A 151 20.90 -16.40 -2.38
N LEU A 152 20.41 -15.25 -2.83
CA LEU A 152 21.24 -14.31 -3.57
C LEU A 152 22.32 -13.72 -2.65
N ARG A 153 23.59 -13.83 -3.06
CA ARG A 153 24.76 -13.37 -2.28
C ARG A 153 25.60 -12.40 -3.08
N VAL A 154 26.28 -11.53 -2.38
CA VAL A 154 27.34 -10.70 -3.00
C VAL A 154 28.40 -11.63 -3.58
N GLY A 155 28.78 -11.38 -4.84
CA GLY A 155 29.70 -12.22 -5.62
C GLY A 155 29.00 -13.13 -6.64
N ASP A 156 27.70 -13.33 -6.55
CA ASP A 156 26.95 -14.15 -7.50
C ASP A 156 27.01 -13.57 -8.90
N LYS A 157 27.16 -14.47 -9.89
CA LYS A 157 27.16 -14.11 -11.32
C LYS A 157 25.85 -14.52 -11.94
N LEU A 158 25.19 -13.59 -12.56
CA LEU A 158 23.88 -13.73 -13.19
C LEU A 158 23.94 -13.31 -14.65
N GLU A 159 22.89 -13.62 -15.40
CA GLU A 159 22.68 -13.15 -16.76
C GLU A 159 21.47 -12.23 -16.82
N TYR A 160 21.67 -10.98 -17.20
CA TYR A 160 20.61 -10.00 -17.41
C TYR A 160 20.51 -9.66 -18.89
N ASN A 161 19.37 -9.96 -19.53
CA ASN A 161 19.16 -9.75 -20.98
C ASN A 161 20.34 -10.23 -21.85
N GLY A 162 20.91 -11.42 -21.57
CA GLY A 162 22.05 -11.98 -22.31
C GLY A 162 23.43 -11.43 -21.91
N ASN A 163 23.50 -10.46 -20.97
CA ASN A 163 24.76 -9.90 -20.48
C ASN A 163 25.09 -10.47 -19.10
N ARG A 164 26.35 -10.82 -18.90
CA ARG A 164 26.83 -11.24 -17.56
C ARG A 164 26.91 -10.04 -16.63
N VAL A 165 26.39 -10.20 -15.43
CA VAL A 165 26.45 -9.23 -14.35
C VAL A 165 26.91 -9.92 -13.06
N GLN A 166 27.51 -9.16 -12.15
CA GLN A 166 27.94 -9.63 -10.84
C GLN A 166 27.22 -8.86 -9.74
N VAL A 167 26.65 -9.56 -8.79
CA VAL A 167 26.02 -8.95 -7.62
C VAL A 167 27.11 -8.40 -6.70
N VAL A 168 27.15 -7.09 -6.51
CA VAL A 168 28.15 -6.41 -5.67
C VAL A 168 27.55 -5.79 -4.41
N GLY A 169 26.23 -5.84 -4.29
CA GLY A 169 25.51 -5.39 -3.10
C GLY A 169 24.07 -5.85 -3.11
N LEU A 170 23.46 -5.81 -1.96
CA LEU A 170 22.10 -6.23 -1.72
C LEU A 170 21.28 -5.12 -1.06
N THR A 171 20.09 -4.87 -1.59
CA THR A 171 19.07 -4.01 -0.97
C THR A 171 17.95 -4.86 -0.37
N ALA A 172 17.03 -4.25 0.35
CA ALA A 172 15.83 -4.91 0.83
C ALA A 172 14.60 -4.03 0.65
N LYS A 173 13.52 -4.66 0.19
CA LYS A 173 12.24 -4.01 -0.05
C LYS A 173 12.38 -2.83 -1.05
N THR A 174 13.15 -3.04 -2.10
CA THR A 174 13.31 -2.11 -3.22
C THR A 174 12.49 -2.61 -4.41
N GLU A 175 11.18 -2.68 -4.22
CA GLU A 175 10.25 -3.22 -5.19
C GLU A 175 9.47 -2.12 -5.87
N GLY A 176 9.22 -2.34 -7.18
CA GLY A 176 8.19 -1.68 -7.95
C GLY A 176 6.93 -2.53 -8.03
N LEU A 177 5.97 -2.14 -8.84
CA LEU A 177 4.75 -2.93 -9.06
C LEU A 177 5.07 -4.21 -9.85
N GLY A 178 5.12 -5.35 -9.16
CA GLY A 178 5.36 -6.66 -9.78
C GLY A 178 6.77 -6.86 -10.35
N VAL A 179 7.72 -5.97 -10.02
CA VAL A 179 9.12 -6.07 -10.42
C VAL A 179 10.01 -5.59 -9.29
N SER A 180 11.20 -6.17 -9.17
CA SER A 180 12.24 -5.63 -8.30
C SER A 180 13.09 -4.60 -9.03
N TYR A 181 13.71 -3.70 -8.28
CA TYR A 181 14.68 -2.79 -8.81
C TYR A 181 16.10 -3.34 -8.65
N GLY A 182 16.90 -3.14 -9.70
CA GLY A 182 18.33 -3.32 -9.67
C GLY A 182 19.03 -1.97 -9.92
N PHE A 183 20.22 -1.79 -9.36
CA PHE A 183 20.98 -0.55 -9.48
C PHE A 183 22.35 -0.82 -10.07
N THR A 184 22.79 0.06 -10.97
CA THR A 184 24.09 -0.01 -11.61
C THR A 184 24.51 1.36 -12.15
N THR A 185 25.64 1.43 -12.87
CA THR A 185 26.06 2.66 -13.54
C THR A 185 25.17 3.00 -14.74
N THR A 186 25.11 4.30 -15.09
CA THR A 186 24.35 4.80 -16.25
C THR A 186 24.75 4.05 -17.55
N GLU A 187 26.07 3.87 -17.78
CA GLU A 187 26.59 3.22 -18.99
C GLU A 187 26.18 1.74 -19.05
N ARG A 188 26.29 1.04 -17.92
CA ARG A 188 25.90 -0.36 -17.85
C ARG A 188 24.39 -0.52 -17.98
N ALA A 189 23.59 0.33 -17.33
CA ALA A 189 22.14 0.30 -17.49
C ALA A 189 21.71 0.50 -18.94
N ARG A 190 22.36 1.42 -19.68
CA ARG A 190 22.11 1.59 -21.13
C ARG A 190 22.33 0.31 -21.90
N LYS A 191 23.46 -0.36 -21.67
CA LYS A 191 23.78 -1.63 -22.33
C LYS A 191 22.77 -2.73 -21.96
N LEU A 192 22.43 -2.84 -20.68
CA LEU A 192 21.54 -3.87 -20.17
C LEU A 192 20.09 -3.68 -20.63
N CYS A 193 19.64 -2.44 -20.73
CA CYS A 193 18.26 -2.08 -21.12
C CYS A 193 18.12 -1.67 -22.58
N ASN A 194 19.21 -1.76 -23.37
CA ASN A 194 19.23 -1.37 -24.79
C ASN A 194 18.80 0.09 -25.02
N VAL A 195 19.27 1.01 -24.17
CA VAL A 195 19.02 2.46 -24.27
C VAL A 195 20.19 3.12 -25.00
N SER A 196 19.87 3.95 -26.01
CA SER A 196 20.89 4.68 -26.77
C SER A 196 21.77 5.57 -25.89
N PRO A 197 23.07 5.72 -26.18
CA PRO A 197 23.95 6.63 -25.44
C PRO A 197 23.47 8.09 -25.41
N ASN A 198 22.70 8.50 -26.41
CA ASN A 198 22.17 9.85 -26.55
C ASN A 198 20.82 10.05 -25.84
N GLN A 199 20.36 9.09 -25.04
CA GLN A 199 19.07 9.14 -24.38
C GLN A 199 19.18 8.93 -22.87
N ALA A 200 18.23 9.48 -22.13
CA ALA A 200 18.00 9.25 -20.71
C ALA A 200 16.51 9.09 -20.44
N SER A 201 16.15 8.42 -19.36
CA SER A 201 14.76 8.27 -18.96
C SER A 201 14.25 9.50 -18.19
N ALA A 202 15.15 10.14 -17.43
CA ALA A 202 14.88 11.35 -16.66
C ALA A 202 16.18 12.08 -16.34
N PHE A 203 16.08 13.32 -15.86
CA PHE A 203 17.15 14.00 -15.15
C PHE A 203 16.67 14.34 -13.73
N LEU A 204 17.53 14.07 -12.76
CA LEU A 204 17.35 14.47 -11.36
C LEU A 204 18.19 15.73 -11.12
N ILE A 205 17.53 16.82 -10.72
CA ILE A 205 18.14 18.13 -10.61
C ILE A 205 18.40 18.47 -9.14
N GLU A 206 19.65 18.85 -8.84
CA GLU A 206 19.98 19.61 -7.65
C GLU A 206 19.85 21.10 -7.96
N TRP A 207 19.33 21.87 -7.02
CA TRP A 207 19.19 23.33 -7.18
C TRP A 207 20.12 24.08 -6.23
N GLU A 208 20.42 25.33 -6.61
CA GLU A 208 21.23 26.22 -5.80
C GLU A 208 20.47 26.74 -4.57
N SER A 209 21.20 26.96 -3.48
CA SER A 209 20.61 27.37 -2.19
C SER A 209 19.88 28.74 -2.21
N GLY A 210 20.10 29.54 -3.25
CA GLY A 210 19.42 30.83 -3.43
C GLY A 210 18.03 30.74 -4.12
N PHE A 211 17.63 29.55 -4.57
CA PHE A 211 16.38 29.33 -5.30
C PHE A 211 15.47 28.34 -4.57
N THR A 212 14.17 28.54 -4.72
CA THR A 212 13.19 27.54 -4.29
C THR A 212 12.99 26.48 -5.39
N PRO A 213 12.65 25.22 -5.06
CA PRO A 213 12.35 24.18 -6.05
C PRO A 213 11.30 24.64 -7.07
N ALA A 214 10.25 25.34 -6.60
CA ALA A 214 9.18 25.84 -7.45
C ALA A 214 9.66 26.85 -8.50
N GLN A 215 10.59 27.73 -8.14
CA GLN A 215 11.19 28.68 -9.07
C GLN A 215 12.00 27.98 -10.16
N VAL A 216 12.84 26.99 -9.77
CA VAL A 216 13.64 26.23 -10.72
C VAL A 216 12.75 25.40 -11.65
N VAL A 217 11.71 24.77 -11.13
CA VAL A 217 10.69 24.08 -11.93
C VAL A 217 10.03 25.00 -12.95
N ALA A 218 9.66 26.22 -12.55
CA ALA A 218 9.07 27.20 -13.46
C ALA A 218 10.06 27.63 -14.55
N ASN A 219 11.33 27.92 -14.19
CA ASN A 219 12.38 28.29 -15.12
C ASN A 219 12.63 27.20 -16.17
N ILE A 220 12.72 25.93 -15.75
CA ILE A 220 12.92 24.80 -16.67
C ILE A 220 11.74 24.64 -17.62
N ASN A 221 10.50 24.68 -17.09
CA ASN A 221 9.29 24.48 -17.88
C ASN A 221 9.07 25.61 -18.93
N GLN A 222 9.58 26.81 -18.67
CA GLN A 222 9.51 27.93 -19.61
C GLN A 222 10.60 27.83 -20.69
N ALA A 223 11.78 27.33 -20.35
CA ALA A 223 12.96 27.40 -21.23
C ALA A 223 13.12 26.19 -22.14
N ILE A 224 12.67 25.01 -21.75
CA ILE A 224 12.95 23.75 -22.46
C ILE A 224 11.65 23.07 -22.87
N PRO A 225 11.26 23.14 -24.15
CA PRO A 225 10.08 22.43 -24.66
C PRO A 225 10.30 20.92 -24.75
N GLY A 226 9.21 20.13 -24.67
CA GLY A 226 9.24 18.67 -24.80
C GLY A 226 9.62 17.92 -23.54
N VAL A 227 9.95 18.67 -22.46
CA VAL A 227 10.15 18.11 -21.12
C VAL A 227 9.25 18.80 -20.10
N LYS A 228 9.04 18.15 -18.98
CA LYS A 228 8.30 18.68 -17.84
C LYS A 228 9.08 18.49 -16.57
N ALA A 229 9.36 19.58 -15.89
CA ALA A 229 9.95 19.60 -14.58
C ALA A 229 8.87 19.53 -13.48
N TRP A 230 9.17 18.81 -12.42
CA TRP A 230 8.32 18.62 -11.25
C TRP A 230 9.14 18.66 -9.98
N GLU A 231 8.60 19.22 -8.93
CA GLU A 231 9.10 18.93 -7.59
C GLU A 231 8.92 17.44 -7.28
N GLY A 232 9.89 16.79 -6.62
CA GLY A 232 9.87 15.35 -6.42
C GLY A 232 8.62 14.84 -5.70
N ALA A 233 8.17 15.56 -4.65
CA ALA A 233 6.94 15.23 -3.93
C ALA A 233 5.69 15.37 -4.82
N ALA A 234 5.62 16.44 -5.63
CA ALA A 234 4.52 16.67 -6.56
C ALA A 234 4.48 15.62 -7.68
N TYR A 235 5.65 15.21 -8.20
CA TYR A 235 5.73 14.15 -9.22
C TYR A 235 5.28 12.80 -8.68
N ARG A 236 5.71 12.46 -7.45
CA ARG A 236 5.23 11.27 -6.74
C ARG A 236 3.70 11.26 -6.63
N GLU A 237 3.12 12.37 -6.17
CA GLU A 237 1.68 12.46 -5.96
C GLU A 237 0.90 12.43 -7.29
N ALA A 238 1.38 13.12 -8.32
CA ALA A 238 0.79 13.10 -9.66
C ALA A 238 0.82 11.68 -10.26
N SER A 239 1.97 10.97 -10.13
CA SER A 239 2.12 9.57 -10.59
C SER A 239 1.16 8.64 -9.84
N LEU A 240 1.05 8.79 -8.52
CA LEU A 240 0.16 7.99 -7.69
C LEU A 240 -1.31 8.20 -8.09
N ARG A 241 -1.73 9.46 -8.24
CA ARG A 241 -3.10 9.79 -8.67
C ARG A 241 -3.42 9.25 -10.06
N TYR A 242 -2.48 9.39 -11.00
CA TYR A 242 -2.66 8.87 -12.35
C TYR A 242 -2.83 7.35 -12.34
N PHE A 243 -1.93 6.63 -11.64
CA PHE A 243 -2.00 5.18 -11.54
C PHE A 243 -3.28 4.71 -10.83
N ALA A 244 -3.62 5.32 -9.69
CA ALA A 244 -4.83 4.99 -8.93
C ALA A 244 -6.11 5.17 -9.75
N GLY A 245 -6.17 6.22 -10.59
CA GLY A 245 -7.33 6.51 -11.43
C GLY A 245 -7.45 5.65 -12.69
N ASN A 246 -6.32 5.14 -13.24
CA ASN A 246 -6.31 4.50 -14.55
C ASN A 246 -6.03 2.98 -14.51
N SER A 247 -5.48 2.44 -13.41
CA SER A 247 -5.12 1.01 -13.33
C SER A 247 -6.28 0.08 -13.00
N GLY A 248 -7.43 0.60 -12.54
CA GLY A 248 -8.53 -0.22 -12.03
C GLY A 248 -8.24 -0.93 -10.69
N ILE A 249 -7.00 -0.88 -10.19
CA ILE A 249 -6.59 -1.56 -8.94
C ILE A 249 -7.40 -1.02 -7.76
N VAL A 250 -7.48 0.30 -7.60
CA VAL A 250 -8.24 0.93 -6.50
C VAL A 250 -9.72 0.56 -6.56
N ALA A 251 -10.30 0.53 -7.76
CA ALA A 251 -11.70 0.13 -7.94
C ALA A 251 -11.93 -1.34 -7.56
N SER A 252 -11.02 -2.25 -7.95
CA SER A 252 -11.11 -3.68 -7.61
C SER A 252 -10.99 -3.91 -6.11
N PHE A 253 -9.98 -3.33 -5.46
CA PHE A 253 -9.83 -3.44 -4.00
C PHE A 253 -10.95 -2.74 -3.24
N GLY A 254 -11.43 -1.60 -3.73
CA GLY A 254 -12.58 -0.90 -3.17
C GLY A 254 -13.86 -1.74 -3.20
N LEU A 255 -14.10 -2.43 -4.31
CA LEU A 255 -15.23 -3.36 -4.44
C LEU A 255 -15.13 -4.51 -3.42
N LEU A 256 -13.94 -5.10 -3.26
CA LEU A 256 -13.71 -6.16 -2.26
C LEU A 256 -13.94 -5.67 -0.83
N VAL A 257 -13.53 -4.44 -0.52
CA VAL A 257 -13.81 -3.80 0.79
C VAL A 257 -15.31 -3.63 1.00
N VAL A 258 -16.06 -3.18 0.00
CA VAL A 258 -17.52 -3.06 0.08
C VAL A 258 -18.16 -4.42 0.34
N PHE A 259 -17.75 -5.46 -0.38
CA PHE A 259 -18.25 -6.83 -0.13
C PHE A 259 -17.91 -7.34 1.27
N ALA A 260 -16.70 -7.06 1.78
CA ALA A 260 -16.32 -7.44 3.14
C ALA A 260 -17.20 -6.75 4.20
N ILE A 261 -17.54 -5.47 4.01
CA ILE A 261 -18.43 -4.73 4.90
C ILE A 261 -19.86 -5.28 4.83
N ILE A 262 -20.38 -5.54 3.64
CA ILE A 262 -21.73 -6.12 3.44
C ILE A 262 -21.82 -7.51 4.08
N THR A 263 -20.83 -8.36 3.85
CA THR A 263 -20.77 -9.71 4.44
C THR A 263 -20.70 -9.64 5.95
N GLY A 264 -19.86 -8.78 6.51
CA GLY A 264 -19.79 -8.57 7.96
C GLY A 264 -21.10 -8.07 8.55
N PHE A 265 -21.71 -7.08 7.91
CA PHE A 265 -23.04 -6.60 8.31
C PHE A 265 -24.10 -7.72 8.25
N ALA A 266 -24.12 -8.54 7.19
CA ALA A 266 -25.07 -9.62 7.05
C ALA A 266 -24.90 -10.69 8.14
N ILE A 267 -23.66 -11.17 8.37
CA ILE A 267 -23.39 -12.21 9.39
C ILE A 267 -23.70 -11.66 10.79
N VAL A 268 -23.14 -10.51 11.16
CA VAL A 268 -23.36 -9.91 12.47
C VAL A 268 -24.82 -9.53 12.67
N GLY A 269 -25.44 -8.91 11.66
CA GLY A 269 -26.83 -8.48 11.72
C GLY A 269 -27.82 -9.63 11.86
N LEU A 270 -27.68 -10.69 11.05
CA LEU A 270 -28.53 -11.87 11.14
C LEU A 270 -28.34 -12.63 12.45
N THR A 271 -27.09 -12.77 12.93
CA THR A 271 -26.82 -13.45 14.18
C THR A 271 -27.35 -12.65 15.38
N MET A 272 -27.17 -11.32 15.39
CA MET A 272 -27.76 -10.44 16.39
C MET A 272 -29.29 -10.46 16.34
N TYR A 273 -29.88 -10.45 15.12
CA TYR A 273 -31.32 -10.56 14.97
C TYR A 273 -31.84 -11.87 15.55
N SER A 274 -31.19 -13.00 15.29
CA SER A 274 -31.53 -14.29 15.91
C SER A 274 -31.37 -14.25 17.42
N ALA A 275 -30.27 -13.72 17.95
CA ALA A 275 -30.03 -13.60 19.39
C ALA A 275 -31.11 -12.77 20.11
N VAL A 276 -31.52 -11.69 19.47
CA VAL A 276 -32.59 -10.82 19.97
C VAL A 276 -33.95 -11.50 19.89
N ASN A 277 -34.21 -12.26 18.80
CA ASN A 277 -35.49 -12.96 18.60
C ASN A 277 -35.69 -14.07 19.62
N ASP A 278 -34.68 -14.83 19.96
CA ASP A 278 -34.77 -15.92 20.93
C ASP A 278 -35.02 -15.42 22.36
N ARG A 279 -34.66 -14.16 22.64
CA ARG A 279 -34.86 -13.49 23.94
C ARG A 279 -36.06 -12.53 23.93
N ILE A 280 -36.96 -12.72 23.00
CA ILE A 280 -38.12 -11.81 22.85
C ILE A 280 -38.98 -11.76 24.11
N ARG A 281 -39.09 -12.90 24.86
CA ARG A 281 -39.81 -12.99 26.13
C ARG A 281 -39.15 -12.18 27.22
N ASP A 282 -37.82 -12.20 27.31
CA ASP A 282 -37.06 -11.43 28.31
C ASP A 282 -37.27 -9.91 28.11
N TYR A 283 -37.23 -9.47 26.83
CA TYR A 283 -37.49 -8.06 26.49
C TYR A 283 -38.98 -7.68 26.71
N GLY A 284 -39.89 -8.62 26.49
CA GLY A 284 -41.32 -8.44 26.78
C GLY A 284 -41.56 -8.24 28.29
N THR A 285 -40.94 -9.08 29.12
CA THR A 285 -40.98 -8.96 30.58
C THR A 285 -40.40 -7.62 31.06
N LEU A 286 -39.27 -7.22 30.47
CA LEU A 286 -38.65 -5.91 30.77
C LEU A 286 -39.61 -4.74 30.45
N LYS A 287 -40.36 -4.83 29.34
CA LYS A 287 -41.40 -3.84 29.01
C LYS A 287 -42.58 -3.87 30.01
N ALA A 288 -43.01 -5.06 30.42
CA ALA A 288 -44.14 -5.22 31.37
C ALA A 288 -43.86 -4.59 32.75
N ILE A 289 -42.59 -4.61 33.20
CA ILE A 289 -42.15 -3.97 34.45
C ILE A 289 -41.78 -2.49 34.27
N GLY A 290 -42.13 -1.87 33.13
CA GLY A 290 -41.97 -0.44 32.88
C GLY A 290 -40.71 -0.03 32.07
N GLY A 291 -39.97 -0.99 31.48
CA GLY A 291 -38.84 -0.71 30.63
C GLY A 291 -39.28 -0.05 29.32
N THR A 292 -38.65 1.07 28.94
CA THR A 292 -38.93 1.80 27.71
C THR A 292 -38.22 1.17 26.52
N ASN A 293 -38.70 1.45 25.29
CA ASN A 293 -37.99 1.09 24.05
C ASN A 293 -36.56 1.65 24.00
N GLY A 294 -36.35 2.83 24.65
CA GLY A 294 -35.02 3.45 24.80
C GLY A 294 -34.08 2.61 25.65
N THR A 295 -34.56 1.99 26.72
CA THR A 295 -33.77 1.12 27.61
C THR A 295 -33.29 -0.13 26.84
N ILE A 296 -34.20 -0.75 26.09
CA ILE A 296 -33.85 -1.95 25.27
C ILE A 296 -32.88 -1.60 24.18
N ARG A 297 -33.07 -0.46 23.49
CA ARG A 297 -32.13 0.01 22.46
C ARG A 297 -30.73 0.24 23.04
N LYS A 298 -30.63 0.88 24.19
CA LYS A 298 -29.34 1.09 24.89
C LYS A 298 -28.67 -0.23 25.26
N LEU A 299 -29.43 -1.22 25.71
CA LEU A 299 -28.92 -2.53 26.08
C LEU A 299 -28.33 -3.27 24.84
N ILE A 300 -29.08 -3.35 23.76
CA ILE A 300 -28.62 -4.02 22.51
C ILE A 300 -27.44 -3.28 21.91
N LEU A 301 -27.46 -1.94 21.90
CA LEU A 301 -26.34 -1.15 21.39
C LEU A 301 -25.07 -1.33 22.24
N SER A 302 -25.19 -1.38 23.59
CA SER A 302 -24.04 -1.63 24.45
C SER A 302 -23.46 -3.04 24.24
N GLN A 303 -24.28 -4.05 23.97
CA GLN A 303 -23.81 -5.38 23.57
C GLN A 303 -23.06 -5.34 22.24
N ALA A 304 -23.61 -4.65 21.22
CA ALA A 304 -22.97 -4.49 19.92
C ALA A 304 -21.60 -3.79 20.02
N LEU A 305 -21.50 -2.76 20.87
CA LEU A 305 -20.23 -2.06 21.12
C LEU A 305 -19.21 -2.96 21.83
N LEU A 306 -19.62 -3.79 22.78
CA LEU A 306 -18.73 -4.78 23.40
C LEU A 306 -18.21 -5.78 22.38
N TYR A 307 -19.08 -6.32 21.50
CA TYR A 307 -18.67 -7.19 20.41
C TYR A 307 -17.70 -6.48 19.46
N SER A 308 -17.93 -5.19 19.19
CA SER A 308 -17.06 -4.44 18.29
C SER A 308 -15.64 -4.27 18.85
N VAL A 309 -15.50 -4.03 20.16
CA VAL A 309 -14.19 -3.91 20.81
C VAL A 309 -13.45 -5.25 20.77
N VAL A 310 -14.09 -6.34 21.19
CA VAL A 310 -13.47 -7.66 21.18
C VAL A 310 -13.15 -8.12 19.76
N GLY A 311 -14.10 -7.96 18.82
CA GLY A 311 -13.93 -8.32 17.42
C GLY A 311 -12.80 -7.53 16.76
N PHE A 312 -12.70 -6.22 17.03
CA PHE A 312 -11.60 -5.39 16.55
C PHE A 312 -10.24 -5.85 17.06
N LEU A 313 -10.13 -6.11 18.39
CA LEU A 313 -8.84 -6.55 18.97
C LEU A 313 -8.37 -7.87 18.36
N LEU A 314 -9.27 -8.84 18.18
CA LEU A 314 -8.96 -10.11 17.56
C LEU A 314 -8.57 -9.95 16.07
N ALA A 315 -9.34 -9.16 15.31
CA ALA A 315 -9.04 -8.87 13.91
C ALA A 315 -7.70 -8.14 13.75
N TYR A 316 -7.42 -7.17 14.61
CA TYR A 316 -6.18 -6.42 14.63
C TYR A 316 -4.97 -7.29 14.95
N GLY A 317 -5.13 -8.22 15.90
CA GLY A 317 -4.13 -9.26 16.20
C GLY A 317 -3.84 -10.15 14.97
N LEU A 318 -4.88 -10.57 14.24
CA LEU A 318 -4.72 -11.33 12.99
C LEU A 318 -4.03 -10.51 11.90
N LEU A 319 -4.32 -9.21 11.78
CA LEU A 319 -3.63 -8.33 10.84
C LEU A 319 -2.14 -8.20 11.17
N ILE A 320 -1.76 -8.08 12.45
CA ILE A 320 -0.35 -8.09 12.86
C ILE A 320 0.33 -9.41 12.48
N LEU A 321 -0.33 -10.54 12.70
CA LEU A 321 0.18 -11.86 12.30
C LEU A 321 0.32 -11.96 10.78
N PHE A 322 -0.65 -11.46 10.04
CA PHE A 322 -0.61 -11.43 8.57
C PHE A 322 0.58 -10.62 8.05
N VAL A 323 0.81 -9.40 8.58
CA VAL A 323 1.97 -8.56 8.22
C VAL A 323 3.29 -9.29 8.50
N LYS A 324 3.41 -9.99 9.65
CA LYS A 324 4.62 -10.76 9.98
C LYS A 324 4.79 -11.97 9.06
N ALA A 325 3.72 -12.67 8.72
CA ALA A 325 3.77 -13.84 7.84
C ALA A 325 4.16 -13.47 6.39
N THR A 326 3.81 -12.25 5.94
CA THR A 326 4.09 -11.77 4.59
C THR A 326 5.34 -10.88 4.50
N ALA A 327 6.15 -10.83 5.54
CA ALA A 327 7.33 -9.94 5.65
C ALA A 327 8.41 -10.14 4.56
N GLY A 328 8.34 -11.20 3.75
CA GLY A 328 9.22 -11.47 2.62
C GLY A 328 8.75 -10.91 1.27
N GLY A 329 7.52 -10.41 1.19
CA GLY A 329 6.91 -9.84 -0.01
C GLY A 329 6.66 -8.34 0.11
N LEU A 330 5.47 -7.90 -0.30
CA LEU A 330 5.05 -6.49 -0.24
C LEU A 330 5.29 -5.83 1.12
N ASP A 331 5.70 -4.57 1.11
CA ASP A 331 5.91 -3.77 2.33
C ASP A 331 4.56 -3.36 2.96
N LEU A 332 3.88 -4.34 3.60
CA LEU A 332 2.60 -4.11 4.26
C LEU A 332 2.81 -3.34 5.56
N GLN A 333 2.12 -2.23 5.72
CA GLN A 333 2.23 -1.39 6.91
C GLN A 333 0.86 -1.12 7.54
N LEU A 334 0.76 -1.38 8.85
CA LEU A 334 -0.36 -0.95 9.67
C LEU A 334 -0.15 0.52 10.07
N THR A 335 -0.64 1.44 9.25
CA THR A 335 -0.57 2.87 9.55
C THR A 335 -1.61 3.27 10.60
N ASN A 336 -1.33 4.32 11.38
CA ASN A 336 -2.28 4.84 12.37
C ASN A 336 -3.62 5.24 11.70
N THR A 337 -3.55 5.84 10.51
CA THR A 337 -4.77 6.23 9.75
C THR A 337 -5.62 5.01 9.42
N LEU A 338 -5.01 3.90 8.97
CA LEU A 338 -5.73 2.66 8.70
C LEU A 338 -6.36 2.09 9.98
N SER A 339 -5.60 2.07 11.08
CA SER A 339 -6.08 1.57 12.38
C SER A 339 -7.32 2.34 12.87
N PHE A 340 -7.30 3.67 12.80
CA PHE A 340 -8.47 4.48 13.14
C PHE A 340 -9.65 4.26 12.18
N SER A 341 -9.40 4.11 10.90
CA SER A 341 -10.43 3.80 9.91
C SER A 341 -11.09 2.44 10.19
N LEU A 342 -10.30 1.43 10.55
CA LEU A 342 -10.82 0.10 10.92
C LEU A 342 -11.68 0.15 12.19
N ILE A 343 -11.31 0.95 13.21
CA ILE A 343 -12.15 1.18 14.38
C ILE A 343 -13.50 1.78 13.95
N GLY A 344 -13.47 2.80 13.10
CA GLY A 344 -14.69 3.44 12.59
C GLY A 344 -15.59 2.45 11.84
N ILE A 345 -15.03 1.63 10.96
CA ILE A 345 -15.76 0.60 10.19
C ILE A 345 -16.34 -0.46 11.14
N THR A 346 -15.58 -0.90 12.14
CA THR A 346 -16.04 -1.90 13.12
C THR A 346 -17.26 -1.38 13.91
N ILE A 347 -17.17 -0.14 14.40
CA ILE A 347 -18.29 0.51 15.10
C ILE A 347 -19.48 0.68 14.16
N PHE A 348 -19.26 1.08 12.91
CA PHE A 348 -20.31 1.24 11.92
C PHE A 348 -21.06 -0.08 11.68
N ILE A 349 -20.34 -1.19 11.46
CA ILE A 349 -20.95 -2.53 11.28
C ILE A 349 -21.77 -2.91 12.53
N ALA A 350 -21.21 -2.73 13.73
CA ALA A 350 -21.87 -3.06 14.98
C ALA A 350 -23.16 -2.25 15.20
N VAL A 351 -23.11 -0.95 14.96
CA VAL A 351 -24.28 -0.06 15.10
C VAL A 351 -25.35 -0.42 14.09
N MET A 352 -25.00 -0.58 12.83
CA MET A 352 -25.95 -0.93 11.77
C MET A 352 -26.58 -2.30 11.99
N ALA A 353 -25.80 -3.30 12.41
CA ALA A 353 -26.30 -4.63 12.77
C ALA A 353 -27.26 -4.56 13.99
N SER A 354 -26.93 -3.77 15.00
CA SER A 354 -27.81 -3.57 16.17
C SER A 354 -29.13 -2.89 15.81
N LEU A 355 -29.09 -1.87 14.95
CA LEU A 355 -30.28 -1.18 14.46
C LEU A 355 -31.18 -2.13 13.66
N PHE A 356 -30.59 -3.00 12.82
CA PHE A 356 -31.32 -4.03 12.10
C PHE A 356 -32.00 -5.02 13.05
N ALA A 357 -31.28 -5.53 14.05
CA ALA A 357 -31.81 -6.46 15.05
C ALA A 357 -32.95 -5.84 15.90
N MET A 358 -32.88 -4.54 16.22
CA MET A 358 -33.88 -3.85 17.01
C MET A 358 -35.22 -3.61 16.29
N ARG A 359 -35.28 -3.64 14.97
CA ARG A 359 -36.52 -3.35 14.21
C ARG A 359 -37.70 -4.22 14.64
N LYS A 360 -37.47 -5.47 15.02
CA LYS A 360 -38.50 -6.40 15.45
C LYS A 360 -39.04 -6.07 16.84
N ILE A 361 -38.16 -5.71 17.77
CA ILE A 361 -38.54 -5.48 19.17
C ILE A 361 -39.35 -4.19 19.37
N THR A 362 -39.03 -3.15 18.60
CA THR A 362 -39.75 -1.88 18.71
C THR A 362 -41.23 -1.96 18.33
N LYS A 363 -41.60 -2.98 17.50
CA LYS A 363 -42.96 -3.24 17.04
C LYS A 363 -43.74 -4.21 17.96
N LEU A 364 -43.11 -4.75 19.03
CA LEU A 364 -43.76 -5.74 19.90
C LEU A 364 -44.67 -5.05 20.91
N GLU A 365 -45.94 -5.47 20.90
CA GLU A 365 -46.89 -5.16 21.99
C GLU A 365 -46.62 -6.11 23.16
N PRO A 366 -46.52 -5.59 24.43
CA PRO A 366 -46.26 -6.42 25.60
C PRO A 366 -47.27 -7.57 25.75
N ALA A 367 -48.55 -7.34 25.44
CA ALA A 367 -49.62 -8.31 25.56
C ALA A 367 -49.48 -9.51 24.61
N ALA A 368 -48.80 -9.36 23.47
CA ALA A 368 -48.63 -10.42 22.46
C ALA A 368 -47.62 -11.50 22.90
N VAL A 369 -46.68 -11.15 23.79
CA VAL A 369 -45.61 -12.04 24.25
C VAL A 369 -46.08 -13.06 25.30
N PHE A 370 -47.18 -12.78 25.98
CA PHE A 370 -47.78 -13.66 27.01
C PHE A 370 -48.94 -14.49 26.49
N ARG A 371 -49.36 -14.36 25.22
CA ARG A 371 -50.43 -15.12 24.59
C ARG A 371 -49.98 -16.43 23.92
N THR A 372 -48.72 -16.71 23.83
CA THR A 372 -48.09 -17.93 23.35
C THR A 372 -47.28 -18.58 24.46
#